data_4b12eabd32e892889c6be788a6566a36
#
_entry.id   4b12eabd32e892889c6be788a6566a36
#
_cell.length_a   1.000
_cell.length_b   1.000
_cell.length_c   1.000
_cell.angle_alpha   90.00
_cell.angle_beta   90.00
_cell.angle_gamma   90.00
#
_symmetry.space_group_name_H-M   'P 1'
#
loop_
_entity.id
_entity.type
_entity.pdbx_description
1 polymer ?
#
loop_
_entity_poly.entity_id
_entity_poly.type
_entity_poly.pdbx_seq_one_letter_code
_entity_poly.pdbx_strand_id
1 'polypeptide(L)'
;MPNNPVKSYFKFKTQRVIAIASLLIFIGKITAYLITSSVGILTDALESTVNVATGFISLYAVYISLKPKDSNHPFGHGKAEFLSASIEGFLILAAGAVIMFEAVRRLFSPIVIKQLDVGIVIVAVAGLINYIIGWYSKKIGRQHNSVALVSGGRHLQSDTYSSIGLVVGLVLLYFTGWQWLDSLIAIVFGLVILVTGFRILSETTSNLMDKADMKLIERFGRLINENKKPQWIDIHNFKLVKYGDVFHINCDLVLPFDTSLADAHREGEELKAVMTANFSEDVVCNLHIDECFESYCKHCRKADCRLRREPFVEQLDFDIDIFVKEKAETPPNQTS
;
A
#
# COMPACT_ATOMS: atom_id res chain seq x y z
N MET A 1 13.10 -14.00 13.14
CA MET A 1 14.57 -14.15 13.28
C MET A 1 15.21 -12.81 13.01
N PRO A 2 15.98 -12.24 13.94
CA PRO A 2 16.53 -10.91 13.79
C PRO A 2 17.56 -10.87 12.66
N ASN A 3 17.48 -9.83 11.86
CA ASN A 3 18.36 -9.28 10.85
C ASN A 3 19.74 -9.98 10.66
N ASN A 4 19.84 -10.75 9.61
CA ASN A 4 21.15 -11.19 9.13
C ASN A 4 21.93 -9.93 8.69
N PRO A 5 23.03 -9.55 9.37
CA PRO A 5 23.75 -8.29 9.12
C PRO A 5 24.26 -8.18 7.69
N VAL A 6 24.55 -9.30 7.04
CA VAL A 6 25.00 -9.35 5.64
C VAL A 6 23.86 -8.94 4.70
N LYS A 7 22.62 -9.41 4.94
CA LYS A 7 21.45 -9.02 4.13
C LYS A 7 21.13 -7.54 4.29
N SER A 8 21.22 -7.01 5.51
CA SER A 8 20.99 -5.59 5.80
C SER A 8 22.02 -4.69 5.10
N TYR A 9 23.30 -5.08 5.10
CA TYR A 9 24.38 -4.35 4.43
C TYR A 9 24.15 -4.24 2.92
N PHE A 10 23.81 -5.34 2.23
CA PHE A 10 23.57 -5.33 0.79
C PHE A 10 22.34 -4.49 0.42
N LYS A 11 21.27 -4.56 1.21
CA LYS A 11 20.09 -3.73 1.02
C LYS A 11 20.43 -2.23 1.10
N PHE A 12 21.14 -1.84 2.15
CA PHE A 12 21.53 -0.44 2.37
C PHE A 12 22.49 0.07 1.29
N LYS A 13 23.48 -0.73 0.90
CA LYS A 13 24.41 -0.39 -0.20
C LYS A 13 23.68 -0.19 -1.52
N THR A 14 22.77 -1.09 -1.86
CA THR A 14 21.95 -0.97 -3.09
C THR A 14 21.08 0.28 -3.06
N GLN A 15 20.43 0.56 -1.93
CA GLN A 15 19.60 1.76 -1.76
C GLN A 15 20.42 3.06 -1.93
N ARG A 16 21.65 3.11 -1.40
CA ARG A 16 22.55 4.26 -1.60
C ARG A 16 22.93 4.46 -3.08
N VAL A 17 23.23 3.38 -3.79
CA VAL A 17 23.54 3.46 -5.23
C VAL A 17 22.34 3.99 -6.01
N ILE A 18 21.13 3.50 -5.71
CA ILE A 18 19.90 3.97 -6.33
C ILE A 18 19.70 5.46 -6.05
N ALA A 19 19.83 5.91 -4.80
CA ALA A 19 19.63 7.32 -4.43
C ALA A 19 20.62 8.26 -5.13
N ILE A 20 21.91 7.89 -5.19
CA ILE A 20 22.93 8.69 -5.89
C ILE A 20 22.63 8.74 -7.39
N ALA A 21 22.28 7.62 -8.00
CA ALA A 21 21.97 7.56 -9.42
C ALA A 21 20.69 8.35 -9.75
N SER A 22 19.65 8.26 -8.95
CA SER A 22 18.43 9.06 -9.11
C SER A 22 18.72 10.56 -9.03
N LEU A 23 19.61 10.99 -8.14
CA LEU A 23 20.03 12.38 -8.04
C LEU A 23 20.79 12.83 -9.31
N LEU A 24 21.69 12.00 -9.85
CA LEU A 24 22.42 12.31 -11.09
C LEU A 24 21.47 12.38 -12.29
N ILE A 25 20.52 11.45 -12.38
CA ILE A 25 19.49 11.44 -13.43
C ILE A 25 18.63 12.71 -13.34
N PHE A 26 18.20 13.08 -12.15
CA PHE A 26 17.44 14.30 -11.91
C PHE A 26 18.21 15.56 -12.39
N ILE A 27 19.49 15.70 -12.04
CA ILE A 27 20.34 16.81 -12.49
C ILE A 27 20.42 16.82 -14.03
N GLY A 28 20.60 15.65 -14.65
CA GLY A 28 20.64 15.51 -16.11
C GLY A 28 19.34 15.96 -16.78
N LYS A 29 18.18 15.54 -16.26
CA LYS A 29 16.87 15.89 -16.81
C LYS A 29 16.53 17.38 -16.64
N ILE A 30 16.85 17.98 -15.49
CA ILE A 30 16.71 19.43 -15.29
C ILE A 30 17.60 20.19 -16.28
N THR A 31 18.85 19.77 -16.47
CA THR A 31 19.75 20.38 -17.44
C THR A 31 19.19 20.28 -18.88
N ALA A 32 18.64 19.12 -19.25
CA ALA A 32 17.98 18.95 -20.55
C ALA A 32 16.80 19.92 -20.72
N TYR A 33 15.95 20.11 -19.71
CA TYR A 33 14.87 21.09 -19.75
C TYR A 33 15.39 22.51 -19.90
N LEU A 34 16.41 22.92 -19.14
CA LEU A 34 16.98 24.30 -19.23
C LEU A 34 17.59 24.61 -20.58
N ILE A 35 18.18 23.60 -21.24
CA ILE A 35 18.78 23.74 -22.57
C ILE A 35 17.69 23.78 -23.65
N THR A 36 16.68 22.93 -23.59
CA THR A 36 15.70 22.74 -24.65
C THR A 36 14.47 23.63 -24.52
N SER A 37 14.08 23.97 -23.28
CA SER A 37 12.80 24.60 -22.93
C SER A 37 11.57 23.76 -23.35
N SER A 38 11.70 22.46 -23.59
CA SER A 38 10.58 21.54 -23.91
C SER A 38 9.73 21.24 -22.69
N VAL A 39 8.38 21.34 -22.82
CA VAL A 39 7.44 20.99 -21.72
C VAL A 39 7.40 19.49 -21.51
N GLY A 40 7.56 18.70 -22.56
CA GLY A 40 7.66 17.25 -22.43
C GLY A 40 8.87 16.85 -21.57
N ILE A 41 10.03 17.49 -21.78
CA ILE A 41 11.23 17.26 -20.94
C ILE A 41 11.02 17.80 -19.51
N LEU A 42 10.30 18.92 -19.34
CA LEU A 42 9.91 19.42 -18.02
C LEU A 42 9.08 18.39 -17.25
N THR A 43 8.16 17.72 -17.92
CA THR A 43 7.33 16.67 -17.32
C THR A 43 8.21 15.57 -16.70
N ASP A 44 9.14 15.03 -17.47
CA ASP A 44 10.07 13.98 -17.04
C ASP A 44 11.05 14.47 -15.93
N ALA A 45 11.45 15.74 -15.96
CA ALA A 45 12.27 16.36 -14.93
C ALA A 45 11.51 16.56 -13.61
N LEU A 46 10.26 17.01 -13.66
CA LEU A 46 9.41 17.18 -12.47
C LEU A 46 9.08 15.85 -11.82
N GLU A 47 8.77 14.81 -12.61
CA GLU A 47 8.59 13.44 -12.11
C GLU A 47 9.84 12.97 -11.35
N SER A 48 11.03 13.16 -11.93
CA SER A 48 12.30 12.83 -11.26
C SER A 48 12.56 13.66 -10.01
N THR A 49 12.11 14.92 -9.96
CA THR A 49 12.18 15.78 -8.75
C THR A 49 11.35 15.18 -7.63
N VAL A 50 10.11 14.79 -7.93
CA VAL A 50 9.21 14.14 -6.97
C VAL A 50 9.85 12.84 -6.48
N ASN A 51 10.37 12.00 -7.38
CA ASN A 51 10.98 10.71 -7.03
C ASN A 51 12.17 10.86 -6.08
N VAL A 52 13.01 11.87 -6.26
CA VAL A 52 14.12 12.16 -5.34
C VAL A 52 13.59 12.63 -3.98
N ALA A 53 12.66 13.58 -3.96
CA ALA A 53 12.09 14.10 -2.72
C ALA A 53 11.38 13.01 -1.92
N THR A 54 10.53 12.23 -2.58
CA THR A 54 9.76 11.13 -1.95
C THR A 54 10.67 9.99 -1.50
N GLY A 55 11.78 9.74 -2.21
CA GLY A 55 12.77 8.76 -1.79
C GLY A 55 13.37 9.07 -0.41
N PHE A 56 13.69 10.34 -0.14
CA PHE A 56 14.17 10.76 1.20
C PHE A 56 13.06 10.70 2.26
N ILE A 57 11.85 11.16 1.92
CA ILE A 57 10.70 11.12 2.82
C ILE A 57 10.36 9.68 3.20
N SER A 58 10.32 8.77 2.21
CA SER A 58 10.06 7.36 2.40
C SER A 58 11.14 6.68 3.26
N LEU A 59 12.42 7.00 3.02
CA LEU A 59 13.52 6.48 3.84
C LEU A 59 13.36 6.90 5.31
N TYR A 60 13.00 8.14 5.56
CA TYR A 60 12.75 8.65 6.91
C TYR A 60 11.50 8.03 7.54
N ALA A 61 10.43 7.86 6.77
CA ALA A 61 9.20 7.22 7.24
C ALA A 61 9.44 5.75 7.63
N VAL A 62 10.19 4.99 6.83
CA VAL A 62 10.60 3.62 7.16
C VAL A 62 11.46 3.60 8.43
N TYR A 63 12.40 4.54 8.60
CA TYR A 63 13.17 4.65 9.84
C TYR A 63 12.27 4.88 11.06
N ILE A 64 11.23 5.72 10.93
CA ILE A 64 10.27 5.95 12.02
C ILE A 64 9.42 4.71 12.24
N SER A 65 8.90 4.06 11.20
CA SER A 65 8.01 2.89 11.31
C SER A 65 8.65 1.71 12.05
N LEU A 66 9.98 1.61 11.97
CA LEU A 66 10.76 0.57 12.68
C LEU A 66 10.99 0.87 14.16
N LYS A 67 10.63 2.06 14.66
CA LYS A 67 10.75 2.36 16.09
C LYS A 67 9.77 1.49 16.89
N PRO A 68 10.21 0.99 18.06
CA PRO A 68 9.33 0.23 18.94
C PRO A 68 8.16 1.10 19.43
N LYS A 69 7.12 0.44 19.90
CA LYS A 69 6.00 1.08 20.60
C LYS A 69 6.52 1.90 21.78
N ASP A 70 5.98 3.09 21.98
CA ASP A 70 6.28 3.96 23.10
C ASP A 70 5.00 4.46 23.78
N SER A 71 5.12 5.25 24.85
CA SER A 71 3.97 5.78 25.61
C SER A 71 3.06 6.69 24.77
N ASN A 72 3.61 7.37 23.78
CA ASN A 72 2.87 8.29 22.92
C ASN A 72 2.26 7.56 21.71
N HIS A 73 2.86 6.43 21.31
CA HIS A 73 2.45 5.62 20.17
C HIS A 73 2.29 4.13 20.59
N PRO A 74 1.24 3.79 21.37
CA PRO A 74 1.06 2.45 21.92
C PRO A 74 0.80 1.38 20.85
N PHE A 75 0.33 1.75 19.67
CA PHE A 75 0.19 0.86 18.52
C PHE A 75 1.43 0.79 17.62
N GLY A 76 2.47 1.59 17.92
CA GLY A 76 3.69 1.70 17.12
C GLY A 76 3.62 2.82 16.08
N HIS A 77 4.63 2.87 15.23
CA HIS A 77 4.85 3.96 14.27
C HIS A 77 4.56 3.56 12.82
N GLY A 78 3.94 2.40 12.59
CA GLY A 78 3.75 1.84 11.24
C GLY A 78 2.95 2.72 10.28
N LYS A 79 2.03 3.57 10.78
CA LYS A 79 1.27 4.52 9.95
C LYS A 79 2.13 5.63 9.32
N ALA A 80 3.38 5.82 9.76
CA ALA A 80 4.31 6.76 9.15
C ALA A 80 4.55 6.44 7.66
N GLU A 81 4.49 5.17 7.26
CA GLU A 81 4.63 4.77 5.85
C GLU A 81 3.43 5.24 5.00
N PHE A 82 2.20 5.13 5.51
CA PHE A 82 1.01 5.65 4.81
C PHE A 82 1.03 7.18 4.69
N LEU A 83 1.51 7.87 5.73
CA LEU A 83 1.68 9.33 5.69
C LEU A 83 2.69 9.73 4.61
N SER A 84 3.83 9.04 4.54
CA SER A 84 4.85 9.25 3.50
C SER A 84 4.27 9.05 2.10
N ALA A 85 3.54 7.96 1.87
CA ALA A 85 2.90 7.67 0.60
C ALA A 85 1.80 8.69 0.25
N SER A 86 1.09 9.24 1.24
CA SER A 86 0.14 10.34 1.01
C SER A 86 0.84 11.62 0.57
N ILE A 87 1.99 11.96 1.18
CA ILE A 87 2.81 13.10 0.76
C ILE A 87 3.32 12.90 -0.66
N GLU A 88 3.76 11.69 -1.02
CA GLU A 88 4.16 11.34 -2.38
C GLU A 88 3.01 11.57 -3.37
N GLY A 89 1.82 11.02 -3.12
CA GLY A 89 0.63 11.23 -3.96
C GLY A 89 0.29 12.71 -4.14
N PHE A 90 0.40 13.51 -3.08
CA PHE A 90 0.20 14.96 -3.15
C PHE A 90 1.24 15.66 -4.02
N LEU A 91 2.52 15.31 -3.89
CA LEU A 91 3.60 15.90 -4.69
C LEU A 91 3.45 15.54 -6.17
N ILE A 92 3.05 14.30 -6.48
CA ILE A 92 2.74 13.86 -7.84
C ILE A 92 1.56 14.67 -8.43
N LEU A 93 0.49 14.87 -7.66
CA LEU A 93 -0.64 15.70 -8.06
C LEU A 93 -0.21 17.15 -8.34
N ALA A 94 0.58 17.73 -7.44
CA ALA A 94 1.08 19.10 -7.59
C ALA A 94 1.95 19.24 -8.85
N ALA A 95 2.87 18.29 -9.09
CA ALA A 95 3.67 18.25 -10.30
C ALA A 95 2.80 18.13 -11.55
N GLY A 96 1.83 17.22 -11.56
CA GLY A 96 0.87 17.05 -12.66
C GLY A 96 0.08 18.33 -12.95
N ALA A 97 -0.37 19.05 -11.93
CA ALA A 97 -1.07 20.32 -12.08
C ALA A 97 -0.17 21.42 -12.72
N VAL A 98 1.09 21.51 -12.27
CA VAL A 98 2.07 22.43 -12.86
C VAL A 98 2.35 22.09 -14.33
N ILE A 99 2.52 20.81 -14.65
CA ILE A 99 2.73 20.35 -16.02
C ILE A 99 1.52 20.71 -16.90
N MET A 100 0.31 20.41 -16.45
CA MET A 100 -0.93 20.72 -17.19
C MET A 100 -1.06 22.23 -17.44
N PHE A 101 -0.82 23.04 -16.41
CA PHE A 101 -0.87 24.50 -16.53
C PHE A 101 0.13 25.01 -17.58
N GLU A 102 1.38 24.58 -17.51
CA GLU A 102 2.43 25.03 -18.44
C GLU A 102 2.19 24.49 -19.86
N ALA A 103 1.73 23.25 -20.01
CA ALA A 103 1.42 22.67 -21.31
C ALA A 103 0.26 23.40 -22.00
N VAL A 104 -0.82 23.71 -21.29
CA VAL A 104 -1.96 24.48 -21.82
C VAL A 104 -1.52 25.91 -22.16
N ARG A 105 -0.76 26.57 -21.28
CA ARG A 105 -0.23 27.93 -21.54
C ARG A 105 0.58 27.97 -22.82
N ARG A 106 1.42 26.96 -23.08
CA ARG A 106 2.28 26.93 -24.30
C ARG A 106 1.53 26.57 -25.56
N LEU A 107 0.36 25.98 -25.49
CA LEU A 107 -0.52 25.86 -26.67
C LEU A 107 -0.94 27.24 -27.22
N PHE A 108 -1.18 28.22 -26.33
CA PHE A 108 -1.59 29.56 -26.69
C PHE A 108 -0.42 30.53 -26.89
N SER A 109 0.74 30.21 -26.30
CA SER A 109 1.94 31.06 -26.39
C SER A 109 3.17 30.17 -26.65
N PRO A 110 3.34 29.64 -27.87
CA PRO A 110 4.43 28.73 -28.21
C PRO A 110 5.80 29.35 -27.95
N ILE A 111 6.68 28.59 -27.34
CA ILE A 111 8.09 28.94 -27.13
C ILE A 111 8.92 28.10 -28.11
N VAL A 112 9.90 28.72 -28.75
CA VAL A 112 10.80 27.99 -29.64
C VAL A 112 11.65 27.00 -28.85
N ILE A 113 11.50 25.72 -29.16
CA ILE A 113 12.28 24.65 -28.59
C ILE A 113 13.67 24.68 -29.23
N LYS A 114 14.70 24.66 -28.38
CA LYS A 114 16.11 24.74 -28.81
C LYS A 114 16.80 23.40 -28.54
N GLN A 115 17.84 23.08 -29.29
CA GLN A 115 18.74 21.94 -29.06
C GLN A 115 17.99 20.64 -28.68
N LEU A 116 16.90 20.36 -29.40
CA LEU A 116 16.02 19.20 -29.11
C LEU A 116 16.76 17.87 -29.25
N ASP A 117 17.75 17.80 -30.16
CA ASP A 117 18.65 16.65 -30.33
C ASP A 117 19.42 16.33 -29.06
N VAL A 118 19.99 17.33 -28.39
CA VAL A 118 20.70 17.18 -27.13
C VAL A 118 19.73 16.70 -26.01
N GLY A 119 18.52 17.29 -25.96
CA GLY A 119 17.50 16.94 -25.03
C GLY A 119 17.06 15.46 -25.16
N ILE A 120 16.82 15.02 -26.41
CA ILE A 120 16.45 13.60 -26.68
C ILE A 120 17.55 12.64 -26.18
N VAL A 121 18.82 12.95 -26.46
CA VAL A 121 19.94 12.11 -26.03
C VAL A 121 20.01 12.03 -24.51
N ILE A 122 19.88 13.16 -23.81
CA ILE A 122 19.93 13.17 -22.33
C ILE A 122 18.79 12.35 -21.73
N VAL A 123 17.56 12.52 -22.21
CA VAL A 123 16.38 11.77 -21.73
C VAL A 123 16.53 10.27 -22.03
N ALA A 124 16.99 9.91 -23.22
CA ALA A 124 17.21 8.52 -23.61
C ALA A 124 18.28 7.85 -22.72
N VAL A 125 19.40 8.52 -22.47
CA VAL A 125 20.46 8.03 -21.59
C VAL A 125 19.94 7.90 -20.15
N ALA A 126 19.21 8.90 -19.65
CA ALA A 126 18.60 8.85 -18.32
C ALA A 126 17.62 7.67 -18.17
N GLY A 127 16.77 7.44 -19.18
CA GLY A 127 15.86 6.29 -19.22
C GLY A 127 16.60 4.94 -19.23
N LEU A 128 17.69 4.84 -20.01
CA LEU A 128 18.52 3.63 -20.03
C LEU A 128 19.17 3.35 -18.66
N ILE A 129 19.70 4.38 -18.01
CA ILE A 129 20.28 4.26 -16.67
C ILE A 129 19.19 3.82 -15.66
N ASN A 130 17.99 4.40 -15.70
CA ASN A 130 16.86 4.00 -14.90
C ASN A 130 16.51 2.53 -15.10
N TYR A 131 16.49 2.05 -16.34
CA TYR A 131 16.22 0.65 -16.66
C TYR A 131 17.25 -0.30 -16.03
N ILE A 132 18.53 0.01 -16.22
CA ILE A 132 19.65 -0.82 -15.71
C ILE A 132 19.59 -0.88 -14.18
N ILE A 133 19.40 0.26 -13.51
CA ILE A 133 19.33 0.33 -12.05
C ILE A 133 18.07 -0.38 -11.56
N GLY A 134 16.92 -0.20 -12.20
CA GLY A 134 15.68 -0.87 -11.88
C GLY A 134 15.79 -2.40 -12.01
N TRP A 135 16.41 -2.87 -13.08
CA TRP A 135 16.70 -4.29 -13.28
C TRP A 135 17.63 -4.85 -12.19
N TYR A 136 18.71 -4.13 -11.87
CA TYR A 136 19.64 -4.51 -10.81
C TYR A 136 18.98 -4.54 -9.44
N SER A 137 18.19 -3.51 -9.10
CA SER A 137 17.44 -3.45 -7.86
C SER A 137 16.47 -4.62 -7.71
N LYS A 138 15.72 -4.96 -8.76
CA LYS A 138 14.82 -6.13 -8.76
C LYS A 138 15.58 -7.44 -8.56
N LYS A 139 16.73 -7.60 -9.22
CA LYS A 139 17.56 -8.79 -9.10
C LYS A 139 18.03 -8.98 -7.65
N ILE A 140 18.62 -7.94 -7.05
CA ILE A 140 19.09 -7.98 -5.65
C ILE A 140 17.92 -8.11 -4.69
N GLY A 141 16.79 -7.41 -4.93
CA GLY A 141 15.60 -7.50 -4.12
C GLY A 141 15.01 -8.91 -4.04
N ARG A 142 14.98 -9.63 -5.16
CA ARG A 142 14.54 -11.04 -5.21
C ARG A 142 15.51 -11.97 -4.49
N GLN A 143 16.83 -11.77 -4.65
CA GLN A 143 17.85 -12.60 -3.99
C GLN A 143 17.84 -12.46 -2.46
N HIS A 144 17.48 -11.27 -1.96
CA HIS A 144 17.48 -10.97 -0.53
C HIS A 144 16.07 -10.85 0.09
N ASN A 145 15.01 -11.25 -0.64
CA ASN A 145 13.60 -11.15 -0.22
C ASN A 145 13.22 -9.73 0.27
N SER A 146 13.70 -8.71 -0.45
CA SER A 146 13.40 -7.31 -0.12
C SER A 146 12.29 -6.78 -1.03
N VAL A 147 11.09 -6.64 -0.47
CA VAL A 147 9.93 -6.08 -1.19
C VAL A 147 10.22 -4.65 -1.64
N ALA A 148 10.85 -3.84 -0.79
CA ALA A 148 11.21 -2.45 -1.10
C ALA A 148 12.15 -2.33 -2.32
N LEU A 149 13.20 -3.17 -2.43
CA LEU A 149 14.08 -3.16 -3.59
C LEU A 149 13.38 -3.65 -4.86
N VAL A 150 12.48 -4.63 -4.75
CA VAL A 150 11.69 -5.13 -5.90
C VAL A 150 10.71 -4.06 -6.36
N SER A 151 10.01 -3.41 -5.45
CA SER A 151 9.05 -2.34 -5.74
C SER A 151 9.74 -1.12 -6.35
N GLY A 152 10.80 -0.60 -5.70
CA GLY A 152 11.60 0.50 -6.24
C GLY A 152 12.19 0.21 -7.61
N GLY A 153 12.65 -1.04 -7.84
CA GLY A 153 13.13 -1.45 -9.16
C GLY A 153 12.03 -1.51 -10.23
N ARG A 154 10.80 -1.86 -9.85
CA ARG A 154 9.63 -1.79 -10.76
C ARG A 154 9.28 -0.34 -11.10
N HIS A 155 9.32 0.54 -10.12
CA HIS A 155 9.07 1.97 -10.30
C HIS A 155 10.07 2.59 -11.29
N LEU A 156 11.39 2.39 -11.11
CA LEU A 156 12.41 2.86 -12.05
C LEU A 156 12.23 2.31 -13.47
N GLN A 157 11.74 1.08 -13.63
CA GLN A 157 11.41 0.54 -14.95
C GLN A 157 10.15 1.17 -15.54
N SER A 158 9.14 1.48 -14.71
CA SER A 158 7.94 2.22 -15.13
C SER A 158 8.31 3.61 -15.67
N ASP A 159 9.18 4.33 -14.96
CA ASP A 159 9.69 5.64 -15.38
C ASP A 159 10.44 5.53 -16.73
N THR A 160 11.14 4.42 -16.95
CA THR A 160 11.80 4.17 -18.26
C THR A 160 10.78 4.07 -19.39
N TYR A 161 9.64 3.39 -19.18
CA TYR A 161 8.60 3.28 -20.22
C TYR A 161 7.97 4.64 -20.52
N SER A 162 7.77 5.48 -19.51
CA SER A 162 7.33 6.88 -19.69
C SER A 162 8.37 7.67 -20.51
N SER A 163 9.65 7.56 -20.15
CA SER A 163 10.74 8.22 -20.88
C SER A 163 10.86 7.74 -22.34
N ILE A 164 10.61 6.45 -22.63
CA ILE A 164 10.57 5.94 -24.01
C ILE A 164 9.44 6.61 -24.80
N GLY A 165 8.24 6.68 -24.24
CA GLY A 165 7.11 7.35 -24.87
C GLY A 165 7.41 8.84 -25.16
N LEU A 166 8.05 9.53 -24.20
CA LEU A 166 8.50 10.90 -24.37
C LEU A 166 9.53 11.02 -25.48
N VAL A 167 10.56 10.18 -25.51
CA VAL A 167 11.59 10.19 -26.57
C VAL A 167 10.98 9.99 -27.94
N VAL A 168 10.05 9.04 -28.09
CA VAL A 168 9.33 8.83 -29.36
C VAL A 168 8.58 10.10 -29.78
N GLY A 169 7.88 10.74 -28.85
CA GLY A 169 7.18 11.99 -29.12
C GLY A 169 8.13 13.15 -29.51
N LEU A 170 9.26 13.29 -28.83
CA LEU A 170 10.28 14.30 -29.14
C LEU A 170 10.99 14.04 -30.49
N VAL A 171 11.18 12.77 -30.84
CA VAL A 171 11.72 12.39 -32.17
C VAL A 171 10.72 12.76 -33.27
N LEU A 172 9.42 12.49 -33.06
CA LEU A 172 8.39 12.95 -34.01
C LEU A 172 8.35 14.45 -34.13
N LEU A 173 8.46 15.18 -33.02
CA LEU A 173 8.57 16.65 -33.03
C LEU A 173 9.80 17.11 -33.80
N TYR A 174 10.96 16.47 -33.64
CA TYR A 174 12.19 16.79 -34.32
C TYR A 174 12.06 16.68 -35.85
N PHE A 175 11.42 15.62 -36.34
CA PHE A 175 11.24 15.40 -37.77
C PHE A 175 10.10 16.23 -38.40
N THR A 176 9.02 16.47 -37.64
CA THR A 176 7.85 17.19 -38.16
C THR A 176 7.96 18.70 -38.01
N GLY A 177 8.74 19.20 -37.05
CA GLY A 177 8.81 20.60 -36.66
C GLY A 177 7.53 21.16 -36.01
N TRP A 178 6.55 20.32 -35.70
CA TRP A 178 5.26 20.71 -35.11
C TRP A 178 5.37 21.05 -33.64
N GLN A 179 5.64 22.31 -33.31
CA GLN A 179 5.89 22.74 -31.92
C GLN A 179 4.72 22.47 -30.95
N TRP A 180 3.47 22.46 -31.44
CA TRP A 180 2.31 22.10 -30.61
C TRP A 180 2.33 20.66 -30.10
N LEU A 181 3.08 19.79 -30.78
CA LEU A 181 3.19 18.37 -30.39
C LEU A 181 3.86 18.20 -29.02
N ASP A 182 4.83 19.06 -28.66
CA ASP A 182 5.46 19.07 -27.34
C ASP A 182 4.43 19.31 -26.22
N SER A 183 3.56 20.30 -26.41
CA SER A 183 2.47 20.59 -25.46
C SER A 183 1.44 19.48 -25.41
N LEU A 184 1.10 18.86 -26.54
CA LEU A 184 0.18 17.74 -26.57
C LEU A 184 0.73 16.53 -25.79
N ILE A 185 1.99 16.19 -26.01
CA ILE A 185 2.70 15.12 -25.29
C ILE A 185 2.67 15.42 -23.79
N ALA A 186 3.01 16.64 -23.40
CA ALA A 186 2.99 17.07 -22.01
C ALA A 186 1.59 16.99 -21.38
N ILE A 187 0.52 17.31 -22.11
CA ILE A 187 -0.87 17.15 -21.64
C ILE A 187 -1.20 15.67 -21.39
N VAL A 188 -0.85 14.79 -22.33
CA VAL A 188 -1.12 13.36 -22.18
C VAL A 188 -0.40 12.80 -20.95
N PHE A 189 0.90 13.05 -20.80
CA PHE A 189 1.66 12.60 -19.63
C PHE A 189 1.20 13.29 -18.34
N GLY A 190 0.93 14.59 -18.38
CA GLY A 190 0.40 15.33 -17.24
C GLY A 190 -0.93 14.77 -16.74
N LEU A 191 -1.81 14.35 -17.64
CA LEU A 191 -3.07 13.69 -17.27
C LEU A 191 -2.83 12.32 -16.61
N VAL A 192 -1.91 11.52 -17.13
CA VAL A 192 -1.52 10.24 -16.53
C VAL A 192 -0.97 10.46 -15.12
N ILE A 193 -0.10 11.46 -14.94
CA ILE A 193 0.49 11.82 -13.64
C ILE A 193 -0.60 12.27 -12.67
N LEU A 194 -1.55 13.12 -13.09
CA LEU A 194 -2.68 13.56 -12.25
C LEU A 194 -3.54 12.39 -11.79
N VAL A 195 -3.91 11.49 -12.70
CA VAL A 195 -4.71 10.29 -12.37
C VAL A 195 -3.96 9.39 -11.40
N THR A 196 -2.65 9.20 -11.62
CA THR A 196 -1.79 8.38 -10.75
C THR A 196 -1.68 8.98 -9.36
N GLY A 197 -1.36 10.28 -9.26
CA GLY A 197 -1.26 10.97 -7.97
C GLY A 197 -2.58 10.97 -7.19
N PHE A 198 -3.71 11.20 -7.88
CA PHE A 198 -5.04 11.10 -7.25
C PHE A 198 -5.33 9.70 -6.71
N ARG A 199 -5.00 8.66 -7.48
CA ARG A 199 -5.21 7.26 -7.06
C ARG A 199 -4.36 6.93 -5.83
N ILE A 200 -3.06 7.28 -5.85
CA ILE A 200 -2.17 7.05 -4.71
C ILE A 200 -2.69 7.77 -3.48
N LEU A 201 -3.02 9.07 -3.60
CA LEU A 201 -3.52 9.88 -2.47
C LEU A 201 -4.83 9.32 -1.91
N SER A 202 -5.76 8.92 -2.77
CA SER A 202 -7.05 8.33 -2.35
C SER A 202 -6.85 6.99 -1.63
N GLU A 203 -5.98 6.12 -2.15
CA GLU A 203 -5.70 4.82 -1.55
C GLU A 203 -4.98 4.96 -0.21
N THR A 204 -3.93 5.79 -0.15
CA THR A 204 -3.15 5.98 1.08
C THR A 204 -3.93 6.69 2.17
N THR A 205 -4.77 7.67 1.80
CA THR A 205 -5.67 8.34 2.76
C THR A 205 -6.71 7.36 3.30
N SER A 206 -7.27 6.49 2.44
CA SER A 206 -8.20 5.44 2.87
C SER A 206 -7.53 4.47 3.85
N ASN A 207 -6.30 4.04 3.57
CA ASN A 207 -5.53 3.16 4.46
C ASN A 207 -5.16 3.86 5.79
N LEU A 208 -4.89 5.17 5.75
CA LEU A 208 -4.65 5.96 6.97
C LEU A 208 -5.91 6.03 7.86
N MET A 209 -7.10 6.04 7.24
CA MET A 209 -8.40 5.97 7.91
C MET A 209 -8.88 4.54 8.20
N ASP A 210 -7.96 3.57 8.24
CA ASP A 210 -8.23 2.18 8.62
C ASP A 210 -9.24 1.47 7.71
N LYS A 211 -9.19 1.75 6.39
CA LYS A 211 -10.03 1.06 5.41
C LYS A 211 -9.79 -0.45 5.47
N ALA A 212 -10.88 -1.19 5.62
CA ALA A 212 -10.83 -2.65 5.67
C ALA A 212 -10.37 -3.26 4.33
N ASP A 213 -9.44 -4.21 4.40
CA ASP A 213 -9.08 -5.05 3.26
C ASP A 213 -10.03 -6.27 3.22
N MET A 214 -11.08 -6.15 2.40
CA MET A 214 -12.12 -7.19 2.29
C MET A 214 -11.55 -8.54 1.80
N LYS A 215 -10.51 -8.54 0.95
CA LYS A 215 -9.88 -9.78 0.48
C LYS A 215 -9.14 -10.48 1.62
N LEU A 216 -8.54 -9.70 2.48
CA LEU A 216 -7.83 -10.23 3.65
C LEU A 216 -8.83 -10.76 4.68
N ILE A 217 -9.93 -10.06 4.93
CA ILE A 217 -11.02 -10.52 5.80
C ILE A 217 -11.60 -11.85 5.27
N GLU A 218 -11.86 -11.97 3.97
CA GLU A 218 -12.32 -13.21 3.36
C GLU A 218 -11.31 -14.36 3.51
N ARG A 219 -10.02 -14.07 3.42
CA ARG A 219 -8.95 -15.05 3.68
C ARG A 219 -8.97 -15.54 5.13
N PHE A 220 -9.16 -14.64 6.09
CA PHE A 220 -9.32 -15.01 7.51
C PHE A 220 -10.59 -15.85 7.71
N GLY A 221 -11.72 -15.49 7.09
CA GLY A 221 -12.96 -16.27 7.16
C GLY A 221 -12.78 -17.71 6.69
N ARG A 222 -12.16 -17.91 5.55
CA ARG A 222 -11.84 -19.25 5.05
C ARG A 222 -10.97 -20.03 6.03
N LEU A 223 -9.92 -19.41 6.55
CA LEU A 223 -9.02 -20.04 7.49
C LEU A 223 -9.72 -20.48 8.79
N ILE A 224 -10.61 -19.62 9.30
CA ILE A 224 -11.38 -19.94 10.50
C ILE A 224 -12.37 -21.07 10.22
N ASN A 225 -13.04 -21.07 9.07
CA ASN A 225 -13.96 -22.14 8.66
C ASN A 225 -13.27 -23.51 8.53
N GLU A 226 -12.05 -23.53 7.99
CA GLU A 226 -11.25 -24.76 7.87
C GLU A 226 -10.82 -25.33 9.22
N ASN A 227 -10.75 -24.50 10.26
CA ASN A 227 -10.26 -24.85 11.59
C ASN A 227 -11.31 -24.67 12.69
N LYS A 228 -12.59 -24.40 12.35
CA LYS A 228 -13.62 -24.09 13.35
C LYS A 228 -13.90 -25.26 14.26
N LYS A 229 -14.14 -24.92 15.51
CA LYS A 229 -14.47 -25.87 16.57
C LYS A 229 -15.96 -25.91 16.86
N PRO A 230 -16.48 -27.04 17.40
CA PRO A 230 -17.90 -27.16 17.78
C PRO A 230 -18.41 -26.12 18.76
N GLN A 231 -17.52 -25.61 19.65
CA GLN A 231 -17.82 -24.61 20.67
C GLN A 231 -17.72 -23.17 20.19
N TRP A 232 -17.15 -22.90 19.01
CA TRP A 232 -17.15 -21.57 18.40
C TRP A 232 -18.49 -21.37 17.70
N ILE A 233 -19.42 -20.71 18.41
CA ILE A 233 -20.79 -20.57 17.96
C ILE A 233 -20.90 -19.48 16.90
N ASP A 234 -20.27 -18.31 17.17
CA ASP A 234 -20.26 -17.18 16.28
C ASP A 234 -18.93 -16.42 16.42
N ILE A 235 -18.51 -15.77 15.33
CA ILE A 235 -17.39 -14.81 15.32
C ILE A 235 -17.85 -13.61 14.52
N HIS A 236 -18.00 -12.47 15.17
CA HIS A 236 -18.52 -11.25 14.55
C HIS A 236 -17.70 -10.03 14.97
N ASN A 237 -18.13 -8.82 14.55
CA ASN A 237 -17.44 -7.56 14.82
C ASN A 237 -15.95 -7.59 14.43
N PHE A 238 -15.65 -8.29 13.33
CA PHE A 238 -14.28 -8.51 12.89
C PHE A 238 -13.71 -7.24 12.25
N LYS A 239 -12.73 -6.64 12.90
CA LYS A 239 -12.03 -5.43 12.45
C LYS A 239 -10.57 -5.77 12.22
N LEU A 240 -10.07 -5.42 11.05
CA LEU A 240 -8.68 -5.64 10.65
C LEU A 240 -8.07 -4.34 10.19
N VAL A 241 -6.98 -3.95 10.83
CA VAL A 241 -6.23 -2.73 10.53
C VAL A 241 -4.76 -3.08 10.35
N LYS A 242 -4.12 -2.45 9.37
CA LYS A 242 -2.71 -2.62 9.09
C LYS A 242 -1.89 -1.44 9.62
N TYR A 243 -0.90 -1.73 10.46
CA TYR A 243 0.08 -0.75 10.94
C TYR A 243 1.49 -1.17 10.49
N GLY A 244 1.95 -0.67 9.34
CA GLY A 244 3.19 -1.13 8.72
C GLY A 244 3.10 -2.63 8.36
N ASP A 245 3.98 -3.44 8.94
CA ASP A 245 4.00 -4.89 8.72
C ASP A 245 3.20 -5.68 9.77
N VAL A 246 2.45 -5.00 10.66
CA VAL A 246 1.67 -5.63 11.73
C VAL A 246 0.18 -5.53 11.42
N PHE A 247 -0.52 -6.66 11.47
CA PHE A 247 -1.98 -6.69 11.44
C PHE A 247 -2.54 -6.61 12.86
N HIS A 248 -3.46 -5.68 13.08
CA HIS A 248 -4.25 -5.62 14.30
C HIS A 248 -5.66 -6.13 13.99
N ILE A 249 -6.05 -7.22 14.67
CA ILE A 249 -7.34 -7.84 14.54
C ILE A 249 -8.10 -7.67 15.86
N ASN A 250 -9.32 -7.20 15.77
CA ASN A 250 -10.29 -7.21 16.85
C ASN A 250 -11.49 -8.03 16.38
N CYS A 251 -11.97 -8.97 17.16
CA CYS A 251 -13.22 -9.67 16.89
C CYS A 251 -13.80 -10.23 18.19
N ASP A 252 -15.09 -10.56 18.14
CA ASP A 252 -15.86 -11.10 19.25
C ASP A 252 -16.13 -12.57 18.97
N LEU A 253 -15.83 -13.44 19.95
CA LEU A 253 -16.03 -14.89 19.90
C LEU A 253 -17.15 -15.28 20.85
N VAL A 254 -18.22 -15.88 20.33
CA VAL A 254 -19.33 -16.40 21.13
C VAL A 254 -19.10 -17.86 21.49
N LEU A 255 -19.11 -18.13 22.79
CA LEU A 255 -18.97 -19.46 23.36
C LEU A 255 -20.24 -19.89 24.15
N PRO A 256 -20.43 -21.18 24.45
CA PRO A 256 -21.52 -21.62 25.34
C PRO A 256 -21.49 -20.88 26.69
N PHE A 257 -22.65 -20.43 27.17
CA PHE A 257 -22.79 -19.56 28.35
C PHE A 257 -22.16 -20.10 29.62
N ASP A 258 -22.05 -21.43 29.76
CA ASP A 258 -21.48 -22.12 30.93
C ASP A 258 -20.01 -22.51 30.72
N THR A 259 -19.34 -21.95 29.70
CA THR A 259 -17.90 -22.12 29.50
C THR A 259 -17.16 -21.44 30.65
N SER A 260 -16.27 -22.18 31.34
CA SER A 260 -15.45 -21.56 32.37
C SER A 260 -14.52 -20.50 31.80
N LEU A 261 -14.16 -19.47 32.59
CA LEU A 261 -13.22 -18.42 32.14
C LEU A 261 -11.89 -19.02 31.66
N ALA A 262 -11.41 -20.10 32.32
CA ALA A 262 -10.17 -20.77 31.94
C ALA A 262 -10.30 -21.46 30.56
N ASP A 263 -11.43 -22.09 30.30
CA ASP A 263 -11.73 -22.74 29.02
C ASP A 263 -11.95 -21.70 27.93
N ALA A 264 -12.66 -20.62 28.22
CA ALA A 264 -12.87 -19.50 27.31
C ALA A 264 -11.53 -18.84 26.87
N HIS A 265 -10.63 -18.63 27.85
CA HIS A 265 -9.29 -18.14 27.54
C HIS A 265 -8.51 -19.09 26.62
N ARG A 266 -8.57 -20.41 26.90
CA ARG A 266 -7.91 -21.43 26.06
C ARG A 266 -8.47 -21.41 24.63
N GLU A 267 -9.78 -21.35 24.44
CA GLU A 267 -10.41 -21.25 23.11
C GLU A 267 -10.01 -19.97 22.38
N GLY A 268 -9.91 -18.84 23.09
CA GLY A 268 -9.42 -17.60 22.53
C GLY A 268 -7.97 -17.69 22.05
N GLU A 269 -7.08 -18.30 22.84
CA GLU A 269 -5.68 -18.52 22.44
C GLU A 269 -5.56 -19.47 21.23
N GLU A 270 -6.43 -20.49 21.14
CA GLU A 270 -6.46 -21.37 19.98
C GLU A 270 -6.96 -20.66 18.71
N LEU A 271 -7.99 -19.81 18.82
CA LEU A 271 -8.42 -18.97 17.70
C LEU A 271 -7.32 -18.00 17.24
N LYS A 272 -6.60 -17.39 18.18
CA LYS A 272 -5.42 -16.56 17.86
C LYS A 272 -4.34 -17.38 17.14
N ALA A 273 -4.06 -18.60 17.61
CA ALA A 273 -3.09 -19.49 16.99
C ALA A 273 -3.47 -19.81 15.53
N VAL A 274 -4.75 -20.09 15.25
CA VAL A 274 -5.27 -20.29 13.88
C VAL A 274 -5.03 -19.05 13.02
N MET A 275 -5.33 -17.85 13.56
CA MET A 275 -5.16 -16.59 12.82
C MET A 275 -3.69 -16.24 12.55
N THR A 276 -2.78 -16.59 13.47
CA THR A 276 -1.35 -16.22 13.36
C THR A 276 -0.53 -17.22 12.55
N ALA A 277 -0.86 -18.51 12.60
CA ALA A 277 -0.06 -19.59 12.01
C ALA A 277 0.11 -19.50 10.48
N ASN A 278 -0.81 -18.83 9.79
CA ASN A 278 -0.90 -18.80 8.32
C ASN A 278 -0.52 -17.46 7.69
N PHE A 279 0.06 -16.56 8.47
CA PHE A 279 0.53 -15.26 8.01
C PHE A 279 2.02 -15.11 8.26
N SER A 280 2.71 -14.47 7.30
CA SER A 280 4.13 -14.14 7.39
C SER A 280 4.38 -12.83 8.16
N GLU A 281 3.34 -12.04 8.31
CA GLU A 281 3.31 -10.79 9.03
C GLU A 281 3.01 -11.02 10.51
N ASP A 282 3.43 -10.11 11.36
CA ASP A 282 3.07 -10.13 12.77
C ASP A 282 1.57 -9.82 12.93
N VAL A 283 0.84 -10.69 13.67
CA VAL A 283 -0.58 -10.52 13.95
C VAL A 283 -0.78 -10.27 15.44
N VAL A 284 -1.36 -9.12 15.77
CA VAL A 284 -1.81 -8.77 17.11
C VAL A 284 -3.33 -8.95 17.16
N CYS A 285 -3.81 -9.93 17.89
CA CYS A 285 -5.22 -10.24 17.97
C CYS A 285 -5.77 -9.92 19.37
N ASN A 286 -6.79 -9.07 19.41
CA ASN A 286 -7.60 -8.79 20.59
C ASN A 286 -8.95 -9.47 20.42
N LEU A 287 -9.27 -10.41 21.30
CA LEU A 287 -10.53 -11.12 21.29
C LEU A 287 -11.37 -10.64 22.47
N HIS A 288 -12.61 -10.26 22.17
CA HIS A 288 -13.68 -10.21 23.15
C HIS A 288 -14.36 -11.57 23.16
N ILE A 289 -14.72 -12.08 24.33
CA ILE A 289 -15.38 -13.37 24.45
C ILE A 289 -16.74 -13.14 25.09
N ASP A 290 -17.79 -13.51 24.35
CA ASP A 290 -19.18 -13.38 24.75
C ASP A 290 -19.80 -14.74 25.08
N GLU A 291 -20.76 -14.72 25.98
CA GLU A 291 -21.64 -15.85 26.20
C GLU A 291 -22.75 -15.93 25.15
N CYS A 292 -23.20 -17.14 24.81
CA CYS A 292 -24.30 -17.28 23.87
C CYS A 292 -25.65 -16.98 24.52
N PHE A 293 -26.58 -16.47 23.70
CA PHE A 293 -27.99 -16.24 24.05
C PHE A 293 -28.90 -17.30 23.41
N GLU A 294 -30.17 -17.30 23.75
CA GLU A 294 -31.19 -18.25 23.25
C GLU A 294 -31.27 -18.26 21.70
N SER A 295 -31.06 -17.10 21.02
CA SER A 295 -31.02 -16.97 19.54
C SER A 295 -29.94 -17.80 18.88
N TYR A 296 -28.86 -18.12 19.60
CA TYR A 296 -27.76 -18.94 19.07
C TYR A 296 -28.00 -20.44 19.18
N CYS A 297 -29.12 -20.92 19.85
CA CYS A 297 -29.35 -22.32 20.07
C CYS A 297 -29.31 -23.19 18.82
N LYS A 298 -29.81 -22.66 17.70
CA LYS A 298 -29.80 -23.33 16.38
C LYS A 298 -28.38 -23.53 15.80
N HIS A 299 -27.39 -22.77 16.28
CA HIS A 299 -25.99 -22.86 15.84
C HIS A 299 -25.05 -23.49 16.86
N CYS A 300 -25.54 -23.78 18.07
CA CYS A 300 -24.76 -24.35 19.16
C CYS A 300 -24.88 -25.89 19.19
N ARG A 301 -23.74 -26.59 19.10
CA ARG A 301 -23.69 -28.07 19.12
C ARG A 301 -23.80 -28.68 20.54
N LYS A 302 -23.77 -27.88 21.60
CA LYS A 302 -23.81 -28.39 23.00
C LYS A 302 -25.16 -29.01 23.31
N ALA A 303 -25.24 -30.33 23.43
CA ALA A 303 -26.50 -31.05 23.66
C ALA A 303 -27.09 -30.78 25.05
N ASP A 304 -26.27 -30.87 26.10
CA ASP A 304 -26.68 -30.67 27.51
C ASP A 304 -26.60 -29.19 27.89
N CYS A 305 -27.55 -28.41 27.34
CA CYS A 305 -27.60 -26.97 27.59
C CYS A 305 -28.93 -26.63 28.29
N ARG A 306 -28.85 -26.11 29.52
CA ARG A 306 -30.04 -25.70 30.28
C ARG A 306 -30.78 -24.47 29.72
N LEU A 307 -30.11 -23.67 28.88
CA LEU A 307 -30.69 -22.52 28.19
C LEU A 307 -31.22 -22.86 26.81
N ARG A 308 -31.11 -24.12 26.35
CA ARG A 308 -31.51 -24.50 25.00
C ARG A 308 -33.01 -24.31 24.80
N ARG A 309 -33.38 -23.51 23.81
CA ARG A 309 -34.78 -23.26 23.39
C ARG A 309 -35.11 -23.95 22.06
N GLU A 310 -34.11 -24.10 21.19
CA GLU A 310 -34.27 -24.65 19.86
C GLU A 310 -33.27 -25.77 19.60
N PRO A 311 -33.60 -26.78 18.80
CA PRO A 311 -32.66 -27.81 18.39
C PRO A 311 -31.52 -27.22 17.57
N PHE A 312 -30.37 -27.92 17.59
CA PHE A 312 -29.26 -27.59 16.70
C PHE A 312 -29.69 -27.81 15.26
N VAL A 313 -29.43 -26.85 14.38
CA VAL A 313 -29.67 -26.92 12.93
C VAL A 313 -28.36 -27.05 12.19
N GLU A 314 -27.53 -26.03 12.28
CA GLU A 314 -26.23 -25.94 11.58
C GLU A 314 -25.26 -25.02 12.31
N GLN A 315 -23.98 -25.24 12.10
CA GLN A 315 -22.94 -24.32 12.58
C GLN A 315 -22.74 -23.21 11.55
N LEU A 316 -22.64 -21.96 12.01
CA LEU A 316 -22.43 -20.80 11.12
C LEU A 316 -21.15 -20.95 10.30
N ASP A 317 -21.22 -20.60 9.03
CA ASP A 317 -20.05 -20.36 8.20
C ASP A 317 -19.66 -18.88 8.31
N PHE A 318 -18.41 -18.65 8.68
CA PHE A 318 -17.88 -17.30 8.87
C PHE A 318 -17.54 -16.69 7.52
N ASP A 319 -18.47 -15.94 6.98
CA ASP A 319 -18.33 -15.14 5.76
C ASP A 319 -18.22 -13.64 6.07
N ILE A 320 -18.03 -12.81 5.04
CA ILE A 320 -17.88 -11.38 5.18
C ILE A 320 -19.11 -10.75 5.84
N ASP A 321 -20.31 -11.22 5.51
CA ASP A 321 -21.56 -10.63 6.01
C ASP A 321 -21.72 -10.85 7.52
N ILE A 322 -21.24 -11.99 8.02
CA ILE A 322 -21.21 -12.31 9.45
C ILE A 322 -20.11 -11.51 10.15
N PHE A 323 -18.92 -11.46 9.55
CA PHE A 323 -17.78 -10.77 10.16
C PHE A 323 -18.00 -9.27 10.36
N VAL A 324 -18.70 -8.60 9.44
CA VAL A 324 -18.92 -7.15 9.48
C VAL A 324 -20.10 -6.76 10.40
N LYS A 325 -20.93 -7.70 10.84
CA LYS A 325 -22.01 -7.39 11.78
C LYS A 325 -21.45 -6.83 13.10
N GLU A 326 -21.91 -5.65 13.49
CA GLU A 326 -21.44 -4.95 14.70
C GLU A 326 -22.00 -5.50 16.01
N LYS A 327 -23.10 -6.27 15.96
CA LYS A 327 -23.76 -6.79 17.18
C LYS A 327 -24.16 -8.26 17.02
N ALA A 328 -23.79 -9.06 18.01
CA ALA A 328 -24.60 -10.21 18.40
C ALA A 328 -26.04 -9.75 18.54
N GLU A 329 -27.01 -10.56 18.09
CA GLU A 329 -28.43 -10.26 18.32
C GLU A 329 -28.62 -9.96 19.81
N THR A 330 -28.87 -8.70 20.18
CA THR A 330 -29.05 -8.27 21.56
C THR A 330 -30.21 -9.05 22.16
N PRO A 331 -30.12 -9.54 23.42
CA PRO A 331 -31.23 -10.15 24.07
C PRO A 331 -32.42 -9.17 24.13
N PRO A 332 -33.67 -9.63 23.93
CA PRO A 332 -34.84 -8.78 23.75
C PRO A 332 -35.19 -7.87 24.93
N ASN A 333 -34.40 -7.81 25.99
CA ASN A 333 -34.69 -7.09 27.24
C ASN A 333 -33.64 -6.05 27.66
N GLN A 334 -32.74 -5.58 26.77
CA GLN A 334 -31.82 -4.49 27.09
C GLN A 334 -32.00 -3.26 26.20
N THR A 335 -33.25 -2.83 26.00
CA THR A 335 -33.55 -1.47 25.61
C THR A 335 -33.97 -0.70 26.85
N SER A 336 -33.05 0.00 27.47
CA SER A 336 -33.35 1.08 28.42
C SER A 336 -32.56 2.32 28.01
#